data_834a3580af2d2c40a15fe0e1ee660609
#
_entry.id   834a3580af2d2c40a15fe0e1ee660609
#
_cell.length_a   1.000
_cell.length_b   1.000
_cell.length_c   1.000
_cell.angle_alpha   90.00
_cell.angle_beta   90.00
_cell.angle_gamma   90.00
#
_symmetry.space_group_name_H-M   'P 1'
#
loop_
_entity.id
_entity.type
_entity.pdbx_description
1 polymer ?
#
loop_
_entity_poly.entity_id
_entity_poly.type
_entity_poly.pdbx_seq_one_letter_code
_entity_poly.pdbx_strand_id
1 'polypeptide(L)'
;MITDLTKEHPNKTLWRFLLPMLFSVMFQQIYNIADSMIAGRFAGEDALAAVGASYPITIIFMAFAVGMNLGASVVVSRLFGAEDRGGVKCAVTTAFISSMVLGIILTLFGYFFNHQMMRWIRTPQNIMADGVLYLKIYIFGIIFLMLYNVCTGVFTALGDSKTPLYFLLGSSAGNIILDYIFVAKFQWGVSGVAWATFIAQGVSAVLALVTLLGRLQKFAGKEKQSWFDKKLFAQIMAIAIPSILQQSVLSVGNLFVQGIVNQFGSAVVAGYSGAIKLNTFAINIFMTLGSCLSSYTAQNIGAGKKERIPLGFRTGVKLSELTALPFVILYFIFSRQMMGLFLGAESVEAISAGMAFLKIVSPWYFMIVIKLMTDGIIRGSGAMVYFVVATVPDLILRIGFALVLTKSFGSTGIWMAWPFGWIVATTLTLIFYRKLGYKNDKSSNF
;
A
#
# COMPACT_ATOMS: atom_id res chain seq x y z
N MET A 1 -8.49 4.40 20.49
CA MET A 1 -9.87 4.88 20.74
C MET A 1 -10.65 4.76 19.45
N ILE A 2 -11.83 4.16 19.48
CA ILE A 2 -12.74 4.09 18.32
C ILE A 2 -13.22 5.53 18.03
N THR A 3 -13.03 5.98 16.80
CA THR A 3 -13.45 7.32 16.35
C THR A 3 -14.58 7.17 15.33
N ASP A 4 -15.76 7.69 15.68
CA ASP A 4 -16.90 7.70 14.77
C ASP A 4 -16.70 8.82 13.73
N LEU A 5 -16.47 8.43 12.49
CA LEU A 5 -16.20 9.37 11.38
C LEU A 5 -17.47 10.07 10.88
N THR A 6 -18.65 9.74 11.46
CA THR A 6 -19.95 10.28 11.03
C THR A 6 -20.48 11.42 11.91
N LYS A 7 -19.82 11.73 13.04
CA LYS A 7 -20.36 12.67 14.07
C LYS A 7 -19.72 14.05 14.02
N GLU A 8 -18.39 14.12 14.14
CA GLU A 8 -17.68 15.40 14.18
C GLU A 8 -17.54 16.04 12.80
N HIS A 9 -17.18 17.33 12.74
CA HIS A 9 -16.89 18.02 11.47
C HIS A 9 -15.76 17.31 10.70
N PRO A 10 -15.93 17.05 9.39
CA PRO A 10 -14.99 16.24 8.59
C PRO A 10 -13.52 16.67 8.72
N ASN A 11 -13.26 17.97 8.80
CA ASN A 11 -11.91 18.51 8.93
C ASN A 11 -11.20 17.97 10.18
N LYS A 12 -11.83 18.09 11.35
CA LYS A 12 -11.26 17.64 12.63
C LYS A 12 -11.12 16.12 12.68
N THR A 13 -12.14 15.42 12.19
CA THR A 13 -12.19 13.97 12.17
C THR A 13 -11.10 13.38 11.27
N LEU A 14 -10.97 13.90 10.04
CA LEU A 14 -9.98 13.43 9.09
C LEU A 14 -8.56 13.70 9.58
N TRP A 15 -8.25 14.89 10.13
CA TRP A 15 -6.93 15.17 10.70
C TRP A 15 -6.55 14.19 11.81
N ARG A 16 -7.44 13.97 12.78
CA ARG A 16 -7.19 13.04 13.91
C ARG A 16 -6.98 11.59 13.46
N PHE A 17 -7.72 11.19 12.43
CA PHE A 17 -7.63 9.84 11.89
C PHE A 17 -6.39 9.65 11.02
N LEU A 18 -6.01 10.66 10.28
CA LEU A 18 -4.99 10.66 9.25
C LEU A 18 -3.57 10.73 9.81
N LEU A 19 -3.35 11.60 10.81
CA LEU A 19 -2.01 11.80 11.38
C LEU A 19 -1.33 10.51 11.85
N PRO A 20 -1.97 9.62 12.65
CA PRO A 20 -1.33 8.37 13.05
C PRO A 20 -1.02 7.45 11.87
N MET A 21 -1.84 7.44 10.82
CA MET A 21 -1.61 6.62 9.63
C MET A 21 -0.44 7.15 8.82
N LEU A 22 -0.28 8.48 8.69
CA LEU A 22 0.89 9.09 8.06
C LEU A 22 2.17 8.71 8.79
N PHE A 23 2.19 8.82 10.12
CA PHE A 23 3.32 8.38 10.93
C PHE A 23 3.61 6.88 10.72
N SER A 24 2.57 6.04 10.64
CA SER A 24 2.75 4.61 10.37
C SER A 24 3.51 4.36 9.07
N VAL A 25 3.10 5.00 7.98
CA VAL A 25 3.76 4.82 6.68
C VAL A 25 5.18 5.38 6.69
N MET A 26 5.40 6.54 7.32
CA MET A 26 6.76 7.10 7.44
C MET A 26 7.69 6.16 8.20
N PHE A 27 7.24 5.64 9.35
CA PHE A 27 8.02 4.66 10.13
C PHE A 27 8.25 3.36 9.37
N GLN A 28 7.25 2.86 8.63
CA GLN A 28 7.39 1.67 7.79
C GLN A 28 8.49 1.84 6.73
N GLN A 29 8.58 3.02 6.11
CA GLN A 29 9.61 3.28 5.12
C GLN A 29 11.00 3.41 5.74
N ILE A 30 11.12 4.05 6.90
CA ILE A 30 12.39 4.12 7.65
C ILE A 30 12.82 2.70 8.06
N TYR A 31 11.88 1.90 8.54
CA TYR A 31 12.13 0.51 8.88
C TYR A 31 12.65 -0.30 7.67
N ASN A 32 11.99 -0.21 6.51
CA ASN A 32 12.41 -0.91 5.29
C ASN A 32 13.85 -0.55 4.86
N ILE A 33 14.25 0.71 5.09
CA ILE A 33 15.63 1.16 4.83
C ILE A 33 16.59 0.52 5.85
N ALA A 34 16.25 0.55 7.14
CA ALA A 34 17.09 -0.01 8.20
C ALA A 34 17.28 -1.52 8.03
N ASP A 35 16.21 -2.27 7.73
CA ASP A 35 16.24 -3.69 7.44
C ASP A 35 17.19 -4.02 6.26
N SER A 36 17.06 -3.28 5.15
CA SER A 36 17.94 -3.43 3.99
C SER A 36 19.41 -3.10 4.31
N MET A 37 19.65 -2.11 5.18
CA MET A 37 21.03 -1.76 5.62
C MET A 37 21.64 -2.87 6.48
N ILE A 38 20.87 -3.46 7.39
CA ILE A 38 21.33 -4.56 8.24
C ILE A 38 21.63 -5.79 7.39
N ALA A 39 20.71 -6.17 6.50
CA ALA A 39 20.90 -7.27 5.57
C ALA A 39 22.17 -7.08 4.72
N GLY A 40 22.34 -5.93 4.09
CA GLY A 40 23.51 -5.64 3.25
C GLY A 40 24.83 -5.62 4.00
N ARG A 41 24.84 -5.04 5.22
CA ARG A 41 26.08 -4.87 5.99
C ARG A 41 26.55 -6.15 6.70
N PHE A 42 25.62 -6.96 7.19
CA PHE A 42 25.94 -8.10 8.05
C PHE A 42 25.71 -9.47 7.39
N ALA A 43 24.75 -9.59 6.45
CA ALA A 43 24.52 -10.85 5.72
C ALA A 43 25.31 -10.94 4.41
N GLY A 44 25.85 -9.82 3.92
CA GLY A 44 26.66 -9.76 2.70
C GLY A 44 25.86 -9.41 1.43
N GLU A 45 26.60 -9.17 0.33
CA GLU A 45 26.02 -8.71 -0.94
C GLU A 45 25.11 -9.76 -1.58
N ASP A 46 25.49 -11.03 -1.54
CA ASP A 46 24.69 -12.14 -2.11
C ASP A 46 23.37 -12.31 -1.37
N ALA A 47 23.36 -12.14 -0.05
CA ALA A 47 22.17 -12.18 0.77
C ALA A 47 21.20 -11.05 0.41
N LEU A 48 21.70 -9.82 0.31
CA LEU A 48 20.91 -8.67 -0.11
C LEU A 48 20.37 -8.84 -1.53
N ALA A 49 21.17 -9.39 -2.44
CA ALA A 49 20.78 -9.70 -3.80
C ALA A 49 19.68 -10.79 -3.86
N ALA A 50 19.78 -11.82 -3.01
CA ALA A 50 18.76 -12.89 -2.92
C ALA A 50 17.41 -12.37 -2.41
N VAL A 51 17.42 -11.53 -1.35
CA VAL A 51 16.22 -10.85 -0.84
C VAL A 51 15.62 -9.95 -1.92
N GLY A 52 16.46 -9.13 -2.59
CA GLY A 52 16.04 -8.25 -3.67
C GLY A 52 15.44 -9.00 -4.86
N ALA A 53 16.03 -10.12 -5.25
CA ALA A 53 15.52 -10.97 -6.32
C ALA A 53 14.14 -11.56 -5.99
N SER A 54 13.85 -11.85 -4.71
CA SER A 54 12.56 -12.38 -4.25
C SER A 54 11.45 -11.32 -4.22
N TYR A 55 11.80 -10.03 -4.24
CA TYR A 55 10.87 -8.91 -4.05
C TYR A 55 9.68 -8.87 -5.04
N PRO A 56 9.83 -9.12 -6.36
CA PRO A 56 8.69 -9.15 -7.28
C PRO A 56 7.63 -10.21 -6.91
N ILE A 57 8.07 -11.34 -6.34
CA ILE A 57 7.17 -12.41 -5.90
C ILE A 57 6.48 -12.01 -4.60
N THR A 58 7.21 -11.46 -3.64
CA THR A 58 6.65 -11.04 -2.34
C THR A 58 5.61 -9.93 -2.49
N ILE A 59 5.78 -9.01 -3.45
CA ILE A 59 4.78 -7.97 -3.77
C ILE A 59 3.46 -8.59 -4.26
N ILE A 60 3.51 -9.66 -5.05
CA ILE A 60 2.28 -10.33 -5.50
C ILE A 60 1.53 -10.92 -4.31
N PHE A 61 2.22 -11.61 -3.39
CA PHE A 61 1.59 -12.11 -2.16
C PHE A 61 1.05 -10.97 -1.27
N MET A 62 1.79 -9.87 -1.18
CA MET A 62 1.34 -8.67 -0.44
C MET A 62 0.08 -8.06 -1.06
N ALA A 63 -0.09 -8.10 -2.39
CA ALA A 63 -1.27 -7.60 -3.06
C ALA A 63 -2.55 -8.31 -2.57
N PHE A 64 -2.49 -9.62 -2.30
CA PHE A 64 -3.61 -10.37 -1.73
C PHE A 64 -3.94 -9.88 -0.31
N ALA A 65 -2.94 -9.66 0.52
CA ALA A 65 -3.13 -9.19 1.89
C ALA A 65 -3.74 -7.76 1.91
N VAL A 66 -3.22 -6.85 1.07
CA VAL A 66 -3.75 -5.48 0.92
C VAL A 66 -5.17 -5.49 0.36
N GLY A 67 -5.47 -6.34 -0.61
CA GLY A 67 -6.83 -6.47 -1.15
C GLY A 67 -7.83 -6.93 -0.10
N MET A 68 -7.47 -7.95 0.71
CA MET A 68 -8.32 -8.43 1.81
C MET A 68 -8.50 -7.38 2.91
N ASN A 69 -7.45 -6.63 3.24
CA ASN A 69 -7.52 -5.47 4.13
C ASN A 69 -8.58 -4.48 3.64
N LEU A 70 -8.50 -4.06 2.36
CA LEU A 70 -9.43 -3.09 1.77
C LEU A 70 -10.87 -3.61 1.73
N GLY A 71 -11.07 -4.88 1.34
CA GLY A 71 -12.39 -5.51 1.33
C GLY A 71 -13.02 -5.55 2.71
N ALA A 72 -12.28 -6.03 3.70
CA ALA A 72 -12.73 -6.06 5.09
C ALA A 72 -13.00 -4.66 5.63
N SER A 73 -12.07 -3.72 5.40
CA SER A 73 -12.18 -2.34 5.90
C SER A 73 -13.44 -1.64 5.40
N VAL A 74 -13.76 -1.72 4.12
CA VAL A 74 -14.94 -1.02 3.55
C VAL A 74 -16.24 -1.64 4.05
N VAL A 75 -16.36 -2.98 4.06
CA VAL A 75 -17.59 -3.65 4.50
C VAL A 75 -17.82 -3.41 5.99
N VAL A 76 -16.79 -3.57 6.82
CA VAL A 76 -16.88 -3.30 8.27
C VAL A 76 -17.17 -1.83 8.55
N SER A 77 -16.53 -0.88 7.82
CA SER A 77 -16.81 0.56 7.94
C SER A 77 -18.28 0.88 7.68
N ARG A 78 -18.86 0.26 6.64
CA ARG A 78 -20.28 0.48 6.28
C ARG A 78 -21.22 -0.01 7.38
N LEU A 79 -21.00 -1.21 7.90
CA LEU A 79 -21.80 -1.78 9.00
C LEU A 79 -21.61 -1.01 10.30
N PHE A 80 -20.38 -0.56 10.57
CA PHE A 80 -20.09 0.28 11.74
C PHE A 80 -20.84 1.63 11.66
N GLY A 81 -20.84 2.28 10.49
CA GLY A 81 -21.59 3.50 10.25
C GLY A 81 -23.11 3.31 10.36
N ALA A 82 -23.63 2.13 9.99
CA ALA A 82 -25.04 1.75 10.15
C ALA A 82 -25.40 1.38 11.61
N GLU A 83 -24.46 1.44 12.55
CA GLU A 83 -24.61 1.01 13.94
C GLU A 83 -25.03 -0.48 14.09
N ASP A 84 -24.87 -1.27 13.02
CA ASP A 84 -25.13 -2.72 13.02
C ASP A 84 -23.95 -3.47 13.70
N ARG A 85 -24.00 -3.51 15.02
CA ARG A 85 -22.97 -4.17 15.84
C ARG A 85 -22.83 -5.64 15.53
N GLY A 86 -23.95 -6.24 15.23
CA GLY A 86 -24.05 -7.62 14.88
C GLY A 86 -23.39 -7.93 13.55
N GLY A 87 -23.75 -7.19 12.54
CA GLY A 87 -23.16 -7.28 11.21
C GLY A 87 -21.64 -7.02 11.24
N VAL A 88 -21.16 -6.04 12.04
CA VAL A 88 -19.72 -5.78 12.25
C VAL A 88 -19.00 -7.05 12.72
N LYS A 89 -19.49 -7.71 13.77
CA LYS A 89 -18.86 -8.93 14.30
C LYS A 89 -18.86 -10.05 13.27
N CYS A 90 -19.97 -10.27 12.58
CA CYS A 90 -20.09 -11.28 11.52
C CYS A 90 -19.17 -10.96 10.33
N ALA A 91 -19.08 -9.69 9.90
CA ALA A 91 -18.19 -9.28 8.82
C ALA A 91 -16.73 -9.49 9.17
N VAL A 92 -16.33 -9.19 10.41
CA VAL A 92 -14.96 -9.41 10.89
C VAL A 92 -14.62 -10.89 10.92
N THR A 93 -15.48 -11.76 11.48
CA THR A 93 -15.23 -13.22 11.48
C THR A 93 -15.23 -13.81 10.08
N THR A 94 -16.13 -13.35 9.20
CA THR A 94 -16.14 -13.74 7.77
C THR A 94 -14.83 -13.33 7.08
N ALA A 95 -14.35 -12.09 7.30
CA ALA A 95 -13.09 -11.61 6.75
C ALA A 95 -11.89 -12.43 7.25
N PHE A 96 -11.84 -12.77 8.55
CA PHE A 96 -10.79 -13.62 9.10
C PHE A 96 -10.78 -15.01 8.50
N ILE A 97 -11.93 -15.69 8.49
CA ILE A 97 -12.03 -17.05 7.92
C ILE A 97 -11.60 -17.03 6.45
N SER A 98 -12.10 -16.08 5.67
CA SER A 98 -11.78 -15.95 4.25
C SER A 98 -10.29 -15.68 4.03
N SER A 99 -9.68 -14.81 4.85
CA SER A 99 -8.25 -14.49 4.76
C SER A 99 -7.38 -15.68 5.19
N MET A 100 -7.77 -16.42 6.21
CA MET A 100 -7.04 -17.63 6.63
C MET A 100 -7.08 -18.71 5.56
N VAL A 101 -8.25 -18.97 4.97
CA VAL A 101 -8.38 -19.92 3.86
C VAL A 101 -7.51 -19.49 2.68
N LEU A 102 -7.61 -18.23 2.28
CA LEU A 102 -6.78 -17.70 1.19
C LEU A 102 -5.29 -17.74 1.55
N GLY A 103 -4.91 -17.41 2.77
CA GLY A 103 -3.53 -17.49 3.26
C GLY A 103 -2.97 -18.90 3.21
N ILE A 104 -3.76 -19.90 3.61
CA ILE A 104 -3.38 -21.32 3.51
C ILE A 104 -3.18 -21.72 2.05
N ILE A 105 -4.11 -21.36 1.16
CA ILE A 105 -4.01 -21.67 -0.28
C ILE A 105 -2.72 -21.04 -0.86
N LEU A 106 -2.46 -19.77 -0.56
CA LEU A 106 -1.27 -19.07 -1.04
C LEU A 106 0.02 -19.66 -0.45
N THR A 107 0.00 -20.08 0.81
CA THR A 107 1.14 -20.74 1.46
C THR A 107 1.44 -22.10 0.81
N LEU A 108 0.42 -22.92 0.57
CA LEU A 108 0.59 -24.20 -0.11
C LEU A 108 1.09 -24.00 -1.54
N PHE A 109 0.46 -23.10 -2.30
CA PHE A 109 0.89 -22.77 -3.66
C PHE A 109 2.34 -22.28 -3.68
N GLY A 110 2.68 -21.30 -2.84
CA GLY A 110 4.03 -20.78 -2.75
C GLY A 110 5.06 -21.82 -2.32
N TYR A 111 4.73 -22.68 -1.35
CA TYR A 111 5.63 -23.75 -0.87
C TYR A 111 6.01 -24.72 -1.99
N PHE A 112 5.03 -25.19 -2.77
CA PHE A 112 5.29 -26.13 -3.86
C PHE A 112 5.97 -25.48 -5.06
N PHE A 113 5.70 -24.21 -5.34
CA PHE A 113 6.19 -23.53 -6.53
C PHE A 113 7.33 -22.51 -6.28
N ASN A 114 7.86 -22.38 -5.05
CA ASN A 114 8.89 -21.37 -4.72
C ASN A 114 10.11 -21.40 -5.64
N HIS A 115 10.66 -22.57 -5.87
CA HIS A 115 11.81 -22.75 -6.75
C HIS A 115 11.48 -22.40 -8.21
N GLN A 116 10.29 -22.80 -8.68
CA GLN A 116 9.84 -22.47 -10.03
C GLN A 116 9.60 -20.97 -10.22
N MET A 117 9.03 -20.29 -9.22
CA MET A 117 8.85 -18.84 -9.25
C MET A 117 10.20 -18.12 -9.38
N MET A 118 11.23 -18.51 -8.62
CA MET A 118 12.57 -17.95 -8.72
C MET A 118 13.19 -18.18 -10.10
N ARG A 119 12.92 -19.34 -10.72
CA ARG A 119 13.32 -19.61 -12.12
C ARG A 119 12.60 -18.72 -13.12
N TRP A 120 11.31 -18.49 -12.97
CA TRP A 120 10.52 -17.63 -13.88
C TRP A 120 11.04 -16.20 -13.94
N ILE A 121 11.50 -15.69 -12.81
CA ILE A 121 12.12 -14.34 -12.75
C ILE A 121 13.60 -14.34 -13.14
N ARG A 122 14.15 -15.49 -13.61
CA ARG A 122 15.53 -15.67 -14.06
C ARG A 122 16.57 -15.28 -12.99
N THR A 123 16.35 -15.71 -11.76
CA THR A 123 17.30 -15.49 -10.66
C THR A 123 18.66 -16.11 -11.01
N PRO A 124 19.80 -15.39 -10.84
CA PRO A 124 21.13 -15.90 -11.05
C PRO A 124 21.42 -17.14 -10.19
N GLN A 125 22.23 -18.08 -10.72
CA GLN A 125 22.47 -19.35 -10.05
C GLN A 125 23.22 -19.22 -8.72
N ASN A 126 24.12 -18.25 -8.59
CA ASN A 126 24.89 -17.99 -7.38
C ASN A 126 24.02 -17.61 -6.18
N ILE A 127 22.88 -16.94 -6.38
CA ILE A 127 21.94 -16.52 -5.30
C ILE A 127 20.64 -17.33 -5.30
N MET A 128 20.48 -18.32 -6.18
CA MET A 128 19.26 -19.10 -6.32
C MET A 128 18.90 -19.84 -5.02
N ALA A 129 19.86 -20.49 -4.38
CA ALA A 129 19.63 -21.25 -3.15
C ALA A 129 19.14 -20.35 -2.02
N ASP A 130 19.78 -19.21 -1.82
CA ASP A 130 19.45 -18.21 -0.81
C ASP A 130 18.10 -17.56 -1.08
N GLY A 131 17.82 -17.22 -2.35
CA GLY A 131 16.53 -16.66 -2.75
C GLY A 131 15.37 -17.64 -2.52
N VAL A 132 15.54 -18.92 -2.84
CA VAL A 132 14.56 -19.97 -2.56
C VAL A 132 14.36 -20.17 -1.05
N LEU A 133 15.42 -20.15 -0.25
CA LEU A 133 15.36 -20.26 1.20
C LEU A 133 14.61 -19.08 1.81
N TYR A 134 14.96 -17.84 1.43
CA TYR A 134 14.26 -16.63 1.86
C TYR A 134 12.78 -16.69 1.52
N LEU A 135 12.46 -16.98 0.25
CA LEU A 135 11.09 -17.04 -0.22
C LEU A 135 10.28 -18.12 0.50
N LYS A 136 10.88 -19.27 0.78
CA LYS A 136 10.23 -20.37 1.52
C LYS A 136 9.82 -19.94 2.94
N ILE A 137 10.70 -19.25 3.66
CA ILE A 137 10.40 -18.74 5.01
C ILE A 137 9.35 -17.64 4.93
N TYR A 138 9.46 -16.71 3.98
CA TYR A 138 8.48 -15.67 3.74
C TYR A 138 7.07 -16.22 3.47
N ILE A 139 6.98 -17.28 2.65
CA ILE A 139 5.72 -17.96 2.31
C ILE A 139 5.02 -18.52 3.56
N PHE A 140 5.74 -19.10 4.50
CA PHE A 140 5.15 -19.52 5.79
C PHE A 140 4.61 -18.32 6.58
N GLY A 141 5.20 -17.15 6.41
CA GLY A 141 4.75 -15.89 7.01
C GLY A 141 3.47 -15.31 6.40
N ILE A 142 3.02 -15.79 5.22
CA ILE A 142 1.84 -15.24 4.53
C ILE A 142 0.59 -15.30 5.41
N ILE A 143 0.42 -16.33 6.19
CA ILE A 143 -0.73 -16.49 7.11
C ILE A 143 -0.74 -15.31 8.12
N PHE A 144 0.39 -14.98 8.70
CA PHE A 144 0.52 -13.84 9.62
C PHE A 144 0.36 -12.50 8.91
N LEU A 145 0.89 -12.39 7.68
CA LEU A 145 0.71 -11.21 6.82
C LEU A 145 -0.78 -10.95 6.56
N MET A 146 -1.52 -11.97 6.17
CA MET A 146 -2.96 -11.89 5.92
C MET A 146 -3.73 -11.51 7.19
N LEU A 147 -3.42 -12.18 8.31
CA LEU A 147 -4.03 -11.92 9.61
C LEU A 147 -3.81 -10.47 10.06
N TYR A 148 -2.56 -10.00 10.02
CA TYR A 148 -2.20 -8.63 10.40
C TYR A 148 -2.91 -7.60 9.52
N ASN A 149 -2.94 -7.81 8.20
CA ASN A 149 -3.60 -6.90 7.27
C ASN A 149 -5.10 -6.80 7.52
N VAL A 150 -5.80 -7.92 7.78
CA VAL A 150 -7.23 -7.86 8.11
C VAL A 150 -7.46 -7.17 9.44
N CYS A 151 -6.64 -7.43 10.47
CA CYS A 151 -6.71 -6.72 11.75
C CYS A 151 -6.58 -5.19 11.55
N THR A 152 -5.56 -4.76 10.79
CA THR A 152 -5.34 -3.32 10.54
C THR A 152 -6.48 -2.71 9.73
N GLY A 153 -7.04 -3.43 8.75
CA GLY A 153 -8.22 -3.01 8.00
C GLY A 153 -9.44 -2.83 8.90
N VAL A 154 -9.67 -3.74 9.83
CA VAL A 154 -10.78 -3.64 10.79
C VAL A 154 -10.55 -2.49 11.79
N PHE A 155 -9.34 -2.31 12.34
CA PHE A 155 -9.05 -1.15 13.18
C PHE A 155 -9.33 0.16 12.44
N THR A 156 -8.87 0.27 11.20
CA THR A 156 -9.13 1.43 10.34
C THR A 156 -10.63 1.62 10.10
N ALA A 157 -11.37 0.55 9.86
CA ALA A 157 -12.82 0.57 9.68
C ALA A 157 -13.57 1.07 10.92
N LEU A 158 -13.07 0.77 12.11
CA LEU A 158 -13.61 1.26 13.40
C LEU A 158 -13.09 2.66 13.77
N GLY A 159 -12.36 3.34 12.87
CA GLY A 159 -11.79 4.66 13.12
C GLY A 159 -10.61 4.68 14.08
N ASP A 160 -9.96 3.53 14.33
CA ASP A 160 -8.78 3.44 15.17
C ASP A 160 -7.50 3.36 14.34
N SER A 161 -6.89 4.51 14.08
CA SER A 161 -5.61 4.60 13.37
C SER A 161 -4.38 4.51 14.29
N LYS A 162 -4.55 4.64 15.60
CA LYS A 162 -3.43 4.63 16.57
C LYS A 162 -2.95 3.21 16.88
N THR A 163 -3.87 2.28 16.99
CA THR A 163 -3.50 0.89 17.35
C THR A 163 -2.63 0.23 16.29
N PRO A 164 -2.93 0.30 14.98
CA PRO A 164 -2.01 -0.16 13.95
C PRO A 164 -0.63 0.50 14.00
N LEU A 165 -0.55 1.81 14.31
CA LEU A 165 0.73 2.51 14.49
C LEU A 165 1.56 1.88 15.61
N TYR A 166 0.97 1.62 16.79
CA TYR A 166 1.71 1.03 17.91
C TYR A 166 2.21 -0.38 17.59
N PHE A 167 1.42 -1.20 16.91
CA PHE A 167 1.86 -2.52 16.47
C PHE A 167 2.99 -2.42 15.45
N LEU A 168 2.91 -1.50 14.51
CA LEU A 168 3.98 -1.28 13.53
C LEU A 168 5.28 -0.86 14.22
N LEU A 169 5.22 0.11 15.15
CA LEU A 169 6.40 0.56 15.88
C LEU A 169 7.04 -0.58 16.68
N GLY A 170 6.22 -1.34 17.41
CA GLY A 170 6.70 -2.47 18.20
C GLY A 170 7.29 -3.59 17.34
N SER A 171 6.63 -3.94 16.23
CA SER A 171 7.12 -4.98 15.32
C SER A 171 8.38 -4.57 14.58
N SER A 172 8.46 -3.32 14.12
CA SER A 172 9.65 -2.82 13.43
C SER A 172 10.86 -2.78 14.36
N ALA A 173 10.68 -2.29 15.60
CA ALA A 173 11.76 -2.31 16.60
C ALA A 173 12.18 -3.76 16.94
N GLY A 174 11.20 -4.64 17.17
CA GLY A 174 11.47 -6.06 17.42
C GLY A 174 12.18 -6.75 16.26
N ASN A 175 11.79 -6.47 15.03
CA ASN A 175 12.42 -7.02 13.83
C ASN A 175 13.87 -6.54 13.69
N ILE A 176 14.14 -5.24 13.83
CA ILE A 176 15.52 -4.69 13.80
C ILE A 176 16.42 -5.38 14.84
N ILE A 177 15.90 -5.60 16.06
CA ILE A 177 16.65 -6.30 17.12
C ILE A 177 16.92 -7.75 16.73
N LEU A 178 15.91 -8.47 16.20
CA LEU A 178 16.04 -9.85 15.76
C LEU A 178 16.99 -9.99 14.56
N ASP A 179 16.92 -9.07 13.58
CA ASP A 179 17.84 -9.01 12.45
C ASP A 179 19.28 -8.88 12.94
N TYR A 180 19.52 -7.94 13.85
CA TYR A 180 20.87 -7.79 14.44
C TYR A 180 21.34 -9.05 15.17
N ILE A 181 20.47 -9.70 15.94
CA ILE A 181 20.82 -10.92 16.67
C ILE A 181 21.09 -12.08 15.71
N PHE A 182 20.20 -12.33 14.76
CA PHE A 182 20.27 -13.51 13.88
C PHE A 182 21.34 -13.32 12.81
N VAL A 183 21.48 -12.12 12.26
CA VAL A 183 22.39 -11.87 11.15
C VAL A 183 23.78 -11.48 11.66
N ALA A 184 23.89 -10.50 12.59
CA ALA A 184 25.19 -10.01 13.05
C ALA A 184 25.84 -10.92 14.10
N LYS A 185 25.07 -11.48 15.07
CA LYS A 185 25.63 -12.32 16.13
C LYS A 185 25.66 -13.81 15.78
N PHE A 186 24.55 -14.34 15.26
CA PHE A 186 24.45 -15.77 14.94
C PHE A 186 24.94 -16.10 13.54
N GLN A 187 25.15 -15.09 12.68
CA GLN A 187 25.64 -15.24 11.30
C GLN A 187 24.79 -16.17 10.44
N TRP A 188 23.46 -16.14 10.63
CA TRP A 188 22.53 -16.96 9.87
C TRP A 188 22.32 -16.45 8.42
N GLY A 189 22.96 -15.36 8.01
CA GLY A 189 22.85 -14.81 6.65
C GLY A 189 21.41 -14.52 6.24
N VAL A 190 21.04 -14.96 5.05
CA VAL A 190 19.69 -14.77 4.48
C VAL A 190 18.59 -15.37 5.34
N SER A 191 18.81 -16.55 5.93
CA SER A 191 17.82 -17.19 6.79
C SER A 191 17.55 -16.37 8.06
N GLY A 192 18.57 -15.65 8.58
CA GLY A 192 18.43 -14.76 9.73
C GLY A 192 17.45 -13.62 9.46
N VAL A 193 17.59 -12.93 8.33
CA VAL A 193 16.68 -11.87 7.87
C VAL A 193 15.25 -12.41 7.72
N ALA A 194 15.10 -13.57 7.07
CA ALA A 194 13.79 -14.16 6.83
C ALA A 194 13.08 -14.57 8.13
N TRP A 195 13.79 -15.20 9.07
CA TRP A 195 13.23 -15.62 10.36
C TRP A 195 12.92 -14.42 11.27
N ALA A 196 13.75 -13.38 11.28
CA ALA A 196 13.47 -12.17 12.03
C ALA A 196 12.16 -11.52 11.57
N THR A 197 11.97 -11.39 10.26
CA THR A 197 10.73 -10.87 9.67
C THR A 197 9.53 -11.76 10.01
N PHE A 198 9.67 -13.08 9.88
CA PHE A 198 8.63 -14.05 10.19
C PHE A 198 8.16 -13.93 11.65
N ILE A 199 9.10 -13.91 12.60
CA ILE A 199 8.79 -13.83 14.04
C ILE A 199 8.16 -12.48 14.38
N ALA A 200 8.74 -11.36 13.93
CA ALA A 200 8.22 -10.04 14.21
C ALA A 200 6.80 -9.87 13.66
N GLN A 201 6.54 -10.35 12.45
CA GLN A 201 5.23 -10.32 11.82
C GLN A 201 4.23 -11.25 12.54
N GLY A 202 4.65 -12.46 12.94
CA GLY A 202 3.83 -13.40 13.68
C GLY A 202 3.38 -12.84 15.04
N VAL A 203 4.33 -12.31 15.81
CA VAL A 203 4.03 -11.66 17.10
C VAL A 203 3.05 -10.50 16.92
N SER A 204 3.28 -9.64 15.92
CA SER A 204 2.41 -8.51 15.64
C SER A 204 1.01 -8.92 15.24
N ALA A 205 0.90 -9.96 14.39
CA ALA A 205 -0.38 -10.49 13.95
C ALA A 205 -1.20 -11.04 15.13
N VAL A 206 -0.56 -11.80 16.02
CA VAL A 206 -1.21 -12.36 17.22
C VAL A 206 -1.64 -11.26 18.18
N LEU A 207 -0.77 -10.29 18.47
CA LEU A 207 -1.10 -9.16 19.34
C LEU A 207 -2.23 -8.30 18.75
N ALA A 208 -2.21 -8.06 17.45
CA ALA A 208 -3.28 -7.33 16.75
C ALA A 208 -4.61 -8.09 16.86
N LEU A 209 -4.61 -9.40 16.64
CA LEU A 209 -5.79 -10.26 16.77
C LEU A 209 -6.37 -10.23 18.19
N VAL A 210 -5.54 -10.49 19.21
CA VAL A 210 -5.98 -10.51 20.62
C VAL A 210 -6.59 -9.16 21.02
N THR A 211 -5.93 -8.06 20.64
CA THR A 211 -6.43 -6.71 20.92
C THR A 211 -7.75 -6.44 20.20
N LEU A 212 -7.87 -6.87 18.95
CA LEU A 212 -9.08 -6.68 18.16
C LEU A 212 -10.26 -7.49 18.74
N LEU A 213 -10.03 -8.76 19.07
CA LEU A 213 -11.06 -9.61 19.69
C LEU A 213 -11.57 -9.03 21.03
N GLY A 214 -10.66 -8.55 21.87
CA GLY A 214 -11.03 -7.88 23.13
C GLY A 214 -11.88 -6.63 22.91
N ARG A 215 -11.63 -5.86 21.85
CA ARG A 215 -12.43 -4.68 21.50
C ARG A 215 -13.79 -5.04 20.91
N LEU A 216 -13.84 -6.04 20.05
CA LEU A 216 -15.09 -6.52 19.46
C LEU A 216 -16.04 -7.06 20.51
N GLN A 217 -15.53 -7.77 21.53
CA GLN A 217 -16.35 -8.24 22.66
C GLN A 217 -16.98 -7.06 23.43
N LYS A 218 -16.21 -5.99 23.67
CA LYS A 218 -16.73 -4.79 24.34
C LYS A 218 -17.73 -4.01 23.48
N PHE A 219 -17.54 -4.02 22.15
CA PHE A 219 -18.39 -3.27 21.23
C PHE A 219 -19.71 -3.97 20.93
N ALA A 220 -19.67 -5.28 20.63
CA ALA A 220 -20.84 -6.03 20.12
C ALA A 220 -21.61 -6.81 21.19
N GLY A 221 -21.13 -6.83 22.45
CA GLY A 221 -21.82 -7.53 23.53
C GLY A 221 -21.92 -9.04 23.31
N LYS A 222 -22.99 -9.67 23.89
CA LYS A 222 -23.24 -11.13 23.87
C LYS A 222 -24.15 -11.59 22.74
N GLU A 223 -24.39 -10.77 21.71
CA GLU A 223 -25.26 -11.18 20.60
C GLU A 223 -24.73 -12.43 19.91
N LYS A 224 -25.59 -13.46 19.80
CA LYS A 224 -25.28 -14.68 19.04
C LYS A 224 -25.32 -14.37 17.55
N GLN A 225 -24.22 -14.63 16.85
CA GLN A 225 -24.12 -14.39 15.42
C GLN A 225 -23.53 -15.56 14.67
N SER A 226 -23.80 -15.58 13.37
CA SER A 226 -23.16 -16.50 12.44
C SER A 226 -21.65 -16.23 12.38
N TRP A 227 -20.85 -17.28 12.41
CA TRP A 227 -19.40 -17.20 12.24
C TRP A 227 -18.99 -16.81 10.82
N PHE A 228 -19.85 -17.10 9.83
CA PHE A 228 -19.61 -16.84 8.42
C PHE A 228 -20.92 -16.48 7.72
N ASP A 229 -20.89 -15.42 6.92
CA ASP A 229 -22.02 -15.01 6.09
C ASP A 229 -21.59 -14.92 4.62
N LYS A 230 -22.29 -15.66 3.74
CA LYS A 230 -21.99 -15.71 2.31
C LYS A 230 -22.19 -14.37 1.60
N LYS A 231 -23.16 -13.54 2.05
CA LYS A 231 -23.40 -12.23 1.46
C LYS A 231 -22.28 -11.26 1.82
N LEU A 232 -21.86 -11.26 3.10
CA LEU A 232 -20.73 -10.45 3.55
C LEU A 232 -19.42 -10.91 2.88
N PHE A 233 -19.21 -12.20 2.73
CA PHE A 233 -18.09 -12.75 1.95
C PHE A 233 -18.08 -12.22 0.52
N ALA A 234 -19.24 -12.29 -0.19
CA ALA A 234 -19.33 -11.77 -1.55
C ALA A 234 -19.06 -10.27 -1.62
N GLN A 235 -19.52 -9.48 -0.65
CA GLN A 235 -19.24 -8.05 -0.57
C GLN A 235 -17.76 -7.75 -0.33
N ILE A 236 -17.10 -8.50 0.55
CA ILE A 236 -15.66 -8.38 0.81
C ILE A 236 -14.88 -8.72 -0.47
N MET A 237 -15.20 -9.84 -1.13
CA MET A 237 -14.54 -10.26 -2.36
C MET A 237 -14.77 -9.30 -3.52
N ALA A 238 -15.95 -8.71 -3.64
CA ALA A 238 -16.27 -7.71 -4.66
C ALA A 238 -15.35 -6.48 -4.59
N ILE A 239 -14.76 -6.20 -3.42
CA ILE A 239 -13.79 -5.11 -3.23
C ILE A 239 -12.35 -5.65 -3.27
N ALA A 240 -12.11 -6.80 -2.63
CA ALA A 240 -10.79 -7.37 -2.52
C ALA A 240 -10.21 -7.80 -3.88
N ILE A 241 -10.98 -8.53 -4.70
CA ILE A 241 -10.50 -9.05 -5.98
C ILE A 241 -10.06 -7.92 -6.94
N PRO A 242 -10.88 -6.88 -7.21
CA PRO A 242 -10.44 -5.76 -8.04
C PRO A 242 -9.21 -5.03 -7.47
N SER A 243 -9.10 -4.93 -6.14
CA SER A 243 -7.94 -4.30 -5.49
C SER A 243 -6.67 -5.13 -5.63
N ILE A 244 -6.76 -6.46 -5.52
CA ILE A 244 -5.67 -7.41 -5.77
C ILE A 244 -5.20 -7.28 -7.22
N LEU A 245 -6.14 -7.33 -8.17
CA LEU A 245 -5.85 -7.22 -9.60
C LEU A 245 -5.17 -5.89 -9.92
N GLN A 246 -5.69 -4.78 -9.40
CA GLN A 246 -5.08 -3.47 -9.59
C GLN A 246 -3.63 -3.43 -9.09
N GLN A 247 -3.37 -3.90 -7.87
CA GLN A 247 -2.04 -3.89 -7.28
C GLN A 247 -1.07 -4.77 -8.07
N SER A 248 -1.54 -5.94 -8.51
CA SER A 248 -0.75 -6.85 -9.34
C SER A 248 -0.44 -6.24 -10.73
N VAL A 249 -1.42 -5.63 -11.37
CA VAL A 249 -1.27 -4.96 -12.67
C VAL A 249 -0.29 -3.79 -12.58
N LEU A 250 -0.37 -2.98 -11.51
CA LEU A 250 0.59 -1.89 -11.28
C LEU A 250 2.02 -2.42 -11.10
N SER A 251 2.19 -3.52 -10.38
CA SER A 251 3.50 -4.13 -10.15
C SER A 251 4.11 -4.66 -11.47
N VAL A 252 3.32 -5.36 -12.27
CA VAL A 252 3.73 -5.84 -13.60
C VAL A 252 4.07 -4.67 -14.52
N GLY A 253 3.26 -3.61 -14.50
CA GLY A 253 3.52 -2.42 -15.31
C GLY A 253 4.83 -1.70 -14.95
N ASN A 254 5.16 -1.64 -13.67
CA ASN A 254 6.44 -1.09 -13.23
C ASN A 254 7.63 -1.93 -13.74
N LEU A 255 7.48 -3.27 -13.85
CA LEU A 255 8.49 -4.13 -14.46
C LEU A 255 8.68 -3.82 -15.95
N PHE A 256 7.60 -3.56 -16.71
CA PHE A 256 7.70 -3.14 -18.10
C PHE A 256 8.44 -1.80 -18.25
N VAL A 257 8.09 -0.81 -17.42
CA VAL A 257 8.80 0.48 -17.40
C VAL A 257 10.28 0.30 -17.07
N GLN A 258 10.60 -0.54 -16.08
CA GLN A 258 11.99 -0.88 -15.75
C GLN A 258 12.73 -1.51 -16.95
N GLY A 259 12.06 -2.39 -17.69
CA GLY A 259 12.62 -2.99 -18.91
C GLY A 259 12.98 -1.96 -19.98
N ILE A 260 12.17 -0.89 -20.13
CA ILE A 260 12.48 0.22 -21.04
C ILE A 260 13.68 1.03 -20.51
N VAL A 261 13.70 1.33 -19.21
CA VAL A 261 14.80 2.07 -18.57
C VAL A 261 16.15 1.36 -18.73
N ASN A 262 16.14 0.03 -18.63
CA ASN A 262 17.37 -0.79 -18.73
C ASN A 262 18.08 -0.64 -20.08
N GLN A 263 17.39 -0.18 -21.14
CA GLN A 263 17.99 0.04 -22.46
C GLN A 263 18.90 1.28 -22.51
N PHE A 264 18.85 2.16 -21.50
CA PHE A 264 19.60 3.43 -21.47
C PHE A 264 20.92 3.37 -20.67
N GLY A 265 21.36 2.18 -20.32
CA GLY A 265 22.63 1.97 -19.62
C GLY A 265 22.55 2.10 -18.10
N SER A 266 23.64 1.69 -17.45
CA SER A 266 23.71 1.53 -15.99
C SER A 266 23.53 2.84 -15.22
N ALA A 267 24.04 3.95 -15.74
CA ALA A 267 23.91 5.25 -15.09
C ALA A 267 22.43 5.70 -15.00
N VAL A 268 21.67 5.58 -16.10
CA VAL A 268 20.23 5.92 -16.11
C VAL A 268 19.45 4.99 -15.20
N VAL A 269 19.77 3.68 -15.20
CA VAL A 269 19.15 2.70 -14.31
C VAL A 269 19.40 3.03 -12.85
N ALA A 270 20.63 3.40 -12.48
CA ALA A 270 20.98 3.80 -11.11
C ALA A 270 20.23 5.07 -10.68
N GLY A 271 20.20 6.08 -11.56
CA GLY A 271 19.45 7.32 -11.33
C GLY A 271 17.94 7.07 -11.14
N TYR A 272 17.34 6.27 -12.01
CA TYR A 272 15.94 5.88 -11.89
C TYR A 272 15.67 5.10 -10.62
N SER A 273 16.54 4.17 -10.24
CA SER A 273 16.39 3.35 -9.03
C SER A 273 16.36 4.19 -7.75
N GLY A 274 17.17 5.23 -7.64
CA GLY A 274 17.11 6.18 -6.55
C GLY A 274 15.83 7.03 -6.57
N ALA A 275 15.50 7.57 -7.74
CA ALA A 275 14.35 8.44 -7.91
C ALA A 275 13.01 7.71 -7.69
N ILE A 276 12.87 6.46 -8.14
CA ILE A 276 11.65 5.67 -7.94
C ILE A 276 11.42 5.30 -6.47
N LYS A 277 12.47 5.12 -5.66
CA LYS A 277 12.34 4.92 -4.21
C LYS A 277 11.74 6.15 -3.55
N LEU A 278 12.23 7.36 -3.89
CA LEU A 278 11.67 8.62 -3.42
C LEU A 278 10.23 8.81 -3.85
N ASN A 279 9.92 8.54 -5.12
CA ASN A 279 8.56 8.59 -5.64
C ASN A 279 7.63 7.63 -4.91
N THR A 280 8.04 6.37 -4.71
CA THR A 280 7.26 5.36 -4.01
C THR A 280 6.98 5.77 -2.56
N PHE A 281 7.95 6.40 -1.89
CA PHE A 281 7.76 6.95 -0.56
C PHE A 281 6.62 7.97 -0.53
N ALA A 282 6.62 8.96 -1.43
CA ALA A 282 5.56 9.95 -1.53
C ALA A 282 4.20 9.33 -1.89
N ILE A 283 4.17 8.45 -2.89
CA ILE A 283 2.93 7.80 -3.36
C ILE A 283 2.29 6.94 -2.25
N ASN A 284 3.07 6.21 -1.44
CA ASN A 284 2.55 5.41 -0.33
C ASN A 284 1.86 6.28 0.73
N ILE A 285 2.41 7.46 1.00
CA ILE A 285 1.77 8.45 1.88
C ILE A 285 0.43 8.90 1.28
N PHE A 286 0.39 9.25 0.00
CA PHE A 286 -0.83 9.68 -0.66
C PHE A 286 -1.88 8.57 -0.76
N MET A 287 -1.48 7.32 -0.99
CA MET A 287 -2.38 6.16 -0.98
C MET A 287 -3.02 5.94 0.39
N THR A 288 -2.28 6.18 1.46
CA THR A 288 -2.79 6.09 2.83
C THR A 288 -3.89 7.11 3.09
N LEU A 289 -3.73 8.36 2.59
CA LEU A 289 -4.77 9.38 2.63
C LEU A 289 -6.04 8.92 1.90
N GLY A 290 -5.90 8.31 0.72
CA GLY A 290 -7.01 7.72 -0.03
C GLY A 290 -7.72 6.59 0.73
N SER A 291 -6.98 5.77 1.47
CA SER A 291 -7.56 4.70 2.30
C SER A 291 -8.35 5.26 3.48
N CYS A 292 -7.88 6.35 4.10
CA CYS A 292 -8.63 7.07 5.13
C CYS A 292 -9.98 7.57 4.60
N LEU A 293 -9.97 8.17 3.42
CA LEU A 293 -11.19 8.69 2.79
C LEU A 293 -12.14 7.57 2.36
N SER A 294 -11.62 6.39 2.03
CA SER A 294 -12.42 5.19 1.77
C SER A 294 -13.22 4.76 3.00
N SER A 295 -12.58 4.67 4.17
CA SER A 295 -13.24 4.33 5.43
C SER A 295 -14.24 5.41 5.86
N TYR A 296 -13.88 6.69 5.71
CA TYR A 296 -14.80 7.81 5.95
C TYR A 296 -16.05 7.72 5.08
N THR A 297 -15.87 7.48 3.79
CA THR A 297 -16.98 7.36 2.82
C THR A 297 -17.87 6.18 3.16
N ALA A 298 -17.28 5.01 3.43
CA ALA A 298 -18.03 3.80 3.75
C ALA A 298 -18.86 3.95 5.05
N GLN A 299 -18.28 4.57 6.13
CA GLN A 299 -19.01 4.84 7.36
C GLN A 299 -20.18 5.82 7.12
N ASN A 300 -19.96 6.91 6.38
CA ASN A 300 -21.02 7.89 6.11
C ASN A 300 -22.13 7.32 5.21
N ILE A 301 -21.81 6.42 4.27
CA ILE A 301 -22.84 5.69 3.49
C ILE A 301 -23.63 4.77 4.42
N GLY A 302 -22.98 4.01 5.30
CA GLY A 302 -23.63 3.16 6.28
C GLY A 302 -24.58 3.92 7.20
N ALA A 303 -24.15 5.11 7.66
CA ALA A 303 -24.95 6.00 8.50
C ALA A 303 -26.08 6.75 7.75
N GLY A 304 -26.23 6.56 6.43
CA GLY A 304 -27.20 7.31 5.62
C GLY A 304 -26.81 8.77 5.35
N LYS A 305 -25.62 9.23 5.78
CA LYS A 305 -25.15 10.63 5.73
C LYS A 305 -24.34 10.93 4.47
N LYS A 306 -24.91 10.63 3.29
CA LYS A 306 -24.21 10.79 2.00
C LYS A 306 -23.83 12.23 1.68
N GLU A 307 -24.55 13.20 2.22
CA GLU A 307 -24.31 14.64 2.10
C GLU A 307 -22.95 15.08 2.68
N ARG A 308 -22.38 14.28 3.59
CA ARG A 308 -21.07 14.55 4.17
C ARG A 308 -19.90 14.17 3.26
N ILE A 309 -20.13 13.31 2.25
CA ILE A 309 -19.08 12.80 1.36
C ILE A 309 -18.41 13.92 0.56
N PRO A 310 -19.13 14.87 -0.08
CA PRO A 310 -18.50 15.98 -0.79
C PRO A 310 -17.64 16.88 0.10
N LEU A 311 -18.06 17.09 1.35
CA LEU A 311 -17.26 17.88 2.31
C LEU A 311 -16.00 17.12 2.74
N GLY A 312 -16.12 15.80 2.99
CA GLY A 312 -14.98 14.92 3.23
C GLY A 312 -14.00 14.89 2.06
N PHE A 313 -14.51 14.84 0.82
CA PHE A 313 -13.68 14.91 -0.38
C PHE A 313 -12.87 16.20 -0.46
N ARG A 314 -13.53 17.36 -0.32
CA ARG A 314 -12.84 18.67 -0.34
C ARG A 314 -11.78 18.76 0.76
N THR A 315 -12.12 18.32 1.96
CA THR A 315 -11.16 18.28 3.07
C THR A 315 -10.00 17.33 2.77
N GLY A 316 -10.29 16.12 2.29
CA GLY A 316 -9.28 15.13 1.92
C GLY A 316 -8.33 15.65 0.86
N VAL A 317 -8.85 16.29 -0.22
CA VAL A 317 -8.02 16.91 -1.26
C VAL A 317 -7.11 17.99 -0.68
N LYS A 318 -7.66 18.95 0.10
CA LYS A 318 -6.85 20.00 0.73
C LYS A 318 -5.72 19.44 1.61
N LEU A 319 -6.02 18.43 2.43
CA LEU A 319 -5.03 17.77 3.29
C LEU A 319 -3.95 17.07 2.46
N SER A 320 -4.36 16.42 1.38
CA SER A 320 -3.44 15.70 0.50
C SER A 320 -2.55 16.66 -0.29
N GLU A 321 -3.09 17.77 -0.77
CA GLU A 321 -2.30 18.83 -1.43
C GLU A 321 -1.29 19.47 -0.47
N LEU A 322 -1.72 19.75 0.78
CA LEU A 322 -0.83 20.26 1.83
C LEU A 322 0.27 19.24 2.17
N THR A 323 -0.04 17.96 2.13
CA THR A 323 0.94 16.87 2.34
C THR A 323 1.85 16.71 1.12
N ALA A 324 1.35 16.91 -0.10
CA ALA A 324 2.14 16.83 -1.33
C ALA A 324 3.13 17.97 -1.49
N LEU A 325 2.78 19.18 -1.01
CA LEU A 325 3.58 20.39 -1.18
C LEU A 325 5.05 20.24 -0.72
N PRO A 326 5.36 19.71 0.49
CA PRO A 326 6.74 19.47 0.90
C PRO A 326 7.49 18.53 -0.05
N PHE A 327 6.84 17.48 -0.56
CA PHE A 327 7.46 16.56 -1.52
C PHE A 327 7.74 17.20 -2.85
N VAL A 328 6.83 18.04 -3.35
CA VAL A 328 7.04 18.82 -4.58
C VAL A 328 8.23 19.76 -4.41
N ILE A 329 8.30 20.49 -3.30
CA ILE A 329 9.43 21.41 -3.01
C ILE A 329 10.74 20.60 -2.92
N LEU A 330 10.78 19.55 -2.12
CA LEU A 330 11.98 18.74 -1.93
C LEU A 330 12.46 18.09 -3.24
N TYR A 331 11.56 17.50 -4.02
CA TYR A 331 11.94 16.75 -5.21
C TYR A 331 12.16 17.65 -6.43
N PHE A 332 11.53 18.82 -6.51
CA PHE A 332 11.75 19.75 -7.60
C PHE A 332 12.96 20.63 -7.35
N ILE A 333 13.04 21.28 -6.18
CA ILE A 333 14.09 22.26 -5.86
C ILE A 333 15.37 21.55 -5.40
N PHE A 334 15.23 20.58 -4.48
CA PHE A 334 16.36 19.89 -3.85
C PHE A 334 16.65 18.51 -4.49
N SER A 335 16.25 18.32 -5.76
CA SER A 335 16.41 17.04 -6.48
C SER A 335 17.84 16.50 -6.45
N ARG A 336 18.86 17.38 -6.57
CA ARG A 336 20.27 16.99 -6.53
C ARG A 336 20.66 16.41 -5.17
N GLN A 337 20.28 17.11 -4.09
CA GLN A 337 20.55 16.66 -2.71
C GLN A 337 19.82 15.34 -2.40
N MET A 338 18.57 15.22 -2.86
CA MET A 338 17.80 14.00 -2.70
C MET A 338 18.43 12.81 -3.42
N MET A 339 18.94 13.00 -4.66
CA MET A 339 19.67 11.97 -5.37
C MET A 339 21.01 11.64 -4.73
N GLY A 340 21.69 12.63 -4.15
CA GLY A 340 22.94 12.46 -3.40
C GLY A 340 22.81 11.60 -2.12
N LEU A 341 21.59 11.33 -1.64
CA LEU A 341 21.35 10.38 -0.54
C LEU A 341 21.57 8.91 -0.98
N PHE A 342 21.51 8.63 -2.27
CA PHE A 342 21.57 7.28 -2.84
C PHE A 342 22.81 7.05 -3.70
N LEU A 343 23.38 8.12 -4.27
CA LEU A 343 24.45 8.06 -5.27
C LEU A 343 25.65 8.89 -4.80
N GLY A 344 26.85 8.36 -5.05
CA GLY A 344 28.09 9.12 -4.80
C GLY A 344 28.20 10.36 -5.70
N ALA A 345 28.94 11.36 -5.25
CA ALA A 345 29.08 12.64 -5.97
C ALA A 345 29.72 12.49 -7.36
N GLU A 346 30.49 11.42 -7.57
CA GLU A 346 31.14 11.05 -8.84
C GLU A 346 30.14 10.53 -9.90
N SER A 347 28.96 10.09 -9.50
CA SER A 347 27.93 9.52 -10.39
C SER A 347 27.08 10.59 -11.08
N VAL A 348 27.73 11.56 -11.77
CA VAL A 348 27.08 12.76 -12.31
C VAL A 348 25.94 12.43 -13.26
N GLU A 349 26.11 11.47 -14.16
CA GLU A 349 25.09 11.07 -15.14
C GLU A 349 23.89 10.42 -14.45
N ALA A 350 24.10 9.52 -13.48
CA ALA A 350 23.04 8.89 -12.71
C ALA A 350 22.25 9.93 -11.89
N ILE A 351 22.93 10.85 -11.23
CA ILE A 351 22.30 11.96 -10.52
C ILE A 351 21.45 12.79 -11.47
N SER A 352 21.96 13.12 -12.66
CA SER A 352 21.23 13.91 -13.67
C SER A 352 19.94 13.20 -14.14
N ALA A 353 20.01 11.89 -14.41
CA ALA A 353 18.85 11.09 -14.79
C ALA A 353 17.79 11.05 -13.70
N GLY A 354 18.19 10.83 -12.43
CA GLY A 354 17.28 10.86 -11.29
C GLY A 354 16.67 12.23 -11.02
N MET A 355 17.46 13.31 -11.14
CA MET A 355 16.98 14.68 -11.06
C MET A 355 15.93 14.99 -12.12
N ALA A 356 16.16 14.55 -13.37
CA ALA A 356 15.20 14.75 -14.46
C ALA A 356 13.86 14.06 -14.14
N PHE A 357 13.89 12.81 -13.64
CA PHE A 357 12.69 12.12 -13.17
C PHE A 357 11.96 12.93 -12.10
N LEU A 358 12.64 13.30 -11.02
CA LEU A 358 12.02 14.00 -9.89
C LEU A 358 11.41 15.34 -10.31
N LYS A 359 12.12 16.13 -11.13
CA LYS A 359 11.65 17.44 -11.62
C LYS A 359 10.45 17.33 -12.57
N ILE A 360 10.39 16.29 -13.39
CA ILE A 360 9.27 16.09 -14.31
C ILE A 360 8.04 15.56 -13.57
N VAL A 361 8.22 14.61 -12.64
CA VAL A 361 7.12 13.89 -12.03
C VAL A 361 6.53 14.61 -10.81
N SER A 362 7.38 15.24 -9.96
CA SER A 362 6.91 15.80 -8.69
C SER A 362 5.87 16.92 -8.80
N PRO A 363 5.88 17.83 -9.79
CA PRO A 363 4.82 18.84 -9.91
C PRO A 363 3.42 18.25 -10.11
N TRP A 364 3.35 17.03 -10.66
CA TRP A 364 2.10 16.33 -10.90
C TRP A 364 1.56 15.59 -9.68
N TYR A 365 2.27 15.66 -8.54
CA TYR A 365 1.76 15.13 -7.28
C TYR A 365 0.44 15.77 -6.86
N PHE A 366 0.22 17.04 -7.15
CA PHE A 366 -1.08 17.69 -6.91
C PHE A 366 -2.21 17.02 -7.69
N MET A 367 -1.92 16.50 -8.87
CA MET A 367 -2.92 15.80 -9.67
C MET A 367 -3.16 14.36 -9.18
N ILE A 368 -2.10 13.60 -8.91
CA ILE A 368 -2.25 12.22 -8.45
C ILE A 368 -2.92 12.14 -7.07
N VAL A 369 -2.74 13.11 -6.18
CA VAL A 369 -3.45 13.12 -4.90
C VAL A 369 -4.95 13.30 -5.08
N ILE A 370 -5.42 14.11 -6.03
CA ILE A 370 -6.83 14.24 -6.38
C ILE A 370 -7.38 12.87 -6.85
N LYS A 371 -6.64 12.19 -7.72
CA LYS A 371 -6.98 10.85 -8.19
C LYS A 371 -7.11 9.87 -7.03
N LEU A 372 -6.14 9.82 -6.13
CA LEU A 372 -6.11 8.88 -5.01
C LEU A 372 -7.22 9.18 -3.98
N MET A 373 -7.56 10.45 -3.78
CA MET A 373 -8.71 10.83 -2.95
C MET A 373 -10.03 10.38 -3.59
N THR A 374 -10.18 10.59 -4.89
CA THR A 374 -11.35 10.15 -5.65
C THR A 374 -11.48 8.62 -5.64
N ASP A 375 -10.38 7.90 -5.83
CA ASP A 375 -10.32 6.44 -5.70
C ASP A 375 -10.77 5.97 -4.31
N GLY A 376 -10.39 6.70 -3.25
CA GLY A 376 -10.85 6.42 -1.89
C GLY A 376 -12.37 6.45 -1.78
N ILE A 377 -13.02 7.47 -2.38
CA ILE A 377 -14.49 7.56 -2.37
C ILE A 377 -15.12 6.43 -3.20
N ILE A 378 -14.59 6.16 -4.38
CA ILE A 378 -15.10 5.11 -5.27
C ILE A 378 -15.04 3.75 -4.56
N ARG A 379 -13.91 3.43 -3.90
CA ARG A 379 -13.75 2.21 -3.09
C ARG A 379 -14.70 2.18 -1.90
N GLY A 380 -14.77 3.26 -1.12
CA GLY A 380 -15.66 3.37 0.03
C GLY A 380 -17.15 3.24 -0.36
N SER A 381 -17.49 3.64 -1.56
CA SER A 381 -18.84 3.46 -2.15
C SER A 381 -19.10 2.03 -2.61
N GLY A 382 -18.06 1.20 -2.75
CA GLY A 382 -18.16 -0.15 -3.33
C GLY A 382 -18.27 -0.17 -4.86
N ALA A 383 -18.07 0.96 -5.53
CA ALA A 383 -18.21 1.08 -6.99
C ALA A 383 -16.93 0.61 -7.73
N MET A 384 -16.48 -0.62 -7.47
CA MET A 384 -15.18 -1.13 -7.87
C MET A 384 -14.96 -1.22 -9.38
N VAL A 385 -16.03 -1.34 -10.18
CA VAL A 385 -15.93 -1.30 -11.64
C VAL A 385 -15.34 0.03 -12.11
N TYR A 386 -15.80 1.16 -11.55
CA TYR A 386 -15.26 2.48 -11.88
C TYR A 386 -13.80 2.64 -11.47
N PHE A 387 -13.44 2.02 -10.32
CA PHE A 387 -12.06 2.02 -9.84
C PHE A 387 -11.10 1.31 -10.82
N VAL A 388 -11.47 0.11 -11.29
CA VAL A 388 -10.65 -0.66 -12.25
C VAL A 388 -10.58 0.06 -13.60
N VAL A 389 -11.72 0.52 -14.12
CA VAL A 389 -11.80 1.24 -15.41
C VAL A 389 -11.01 2.55 -15.41
N ALA A 390 -10.81 3.18 -14.26
CA ALA A 390 -9.98 4.37 -14.17
C ALA A 390 -8.48 4.06 -14.04
N THR A 391 -8.12 2.92 -13.42
CA THR A 391 -6.72 2.60 -13.12
C THR A 391 -6.01 1.86 -14.27
N VAL A 392 -6.70 0.95 -14.95
CA VAL A 392 -6.08 0.17 -16.05
C VAL A 392 -5.60 1.06 -17.22
N PRO A 393 -6.37 2.05 -17.68
CA PRO A 393 -5.91 2.97 -18.73
C PRO A 393 -4.65 3.77 -18.34
N ASP A 394 -4.50 4.18 -17.07
CA ASP A 394 -3.28 4.85 -16.60
C ASP A 394 -2.03 4.04 -16.95
N LEU A 395 -2.05 2.75 -16.63
CA LEU A 395 -0.91 1.89 -16.87
C LEU A 395 -0.64 1.66 -18.36
N ILE A 396 -1.70 1.36 -19.13
CA ILE A 396 -1.59 1.12 -20.57
C ILE A 396 -1.03 2.36 -21.27
N LEU A 397 -1.57 3.53 -20.94
CA LEU A 397 -1.12 4.80 -21.51
C LEU A 397 0.30 5.15 -21.07
N ARG A 398 0.66 4.90 -19.81
CA ARG A 398 2.02 5.13 -19.32
C ARG A 398 3.04 4.31 -20.09
N ILE A 399 2.79 3.01 -20.31
CA ILE A 399 3.67 2.14 -21.10
C ILE A 399 3.68 2.60 -22.56
N GLY A 400 2.51 2.87 -23.16
CA GLY A 400 2.39 3.32 -24.55
C GLY A 400 3.12 4.63 -24.80
N PHE A 401 2.90 5.64 -23.94
CA PHE A 401 3.62 6.93 -24.05
C PHE A 401 5.11 6.77 -23.77
N ALA A 402 5.52 5.91 -22.83
CA ALA A 402 6.93 5.65 -22.60
C ALA A 402 7.60 5.13 -23.88
N LEU A 403 7.00 4.17 -24.59
CA LEU A 403 7.54 3.61 -25.84
C LEU A 403 7.59 4.63 -26.97
N VAL A 404 6.59 5.52 -27.08
CA VAL A 404 6.53 6.53 -28.14
C VAL A 404 7.48 7.69 -27.85
N LEU A 405 7.40 8.28 -26.64
CA LEU A 405 8.20 9.45 -26.28
C LEU A 405 9.69 9.15 -26.15
N THR A 406 10.04 7.93 -25.81
CA THR A 406 11.44 7.48 -25.76
C THR A 406 12.16 7.61 -27.11
N LYS A 407 11.46 7.46 -28.22
CA LYS A 407 12.05 7.62 -29.57
C LYS A 407 12.53 9.05 -29.85
N SER A 408 11.83 10.06 -29.30
CA SER A 408 12.14 11.48 -29.54
C SER A 408 12.94 12.13 -28.41
N PHE A 409 12.73 11.68 -27.16
CA PHE A 409 13.26 12.32 -25.96
C PHE A 409 14.21 11.43 -25.14
N GLY A 410 14.58 10.26 -25.64
CA GLY A 410 15.43 9.31 -24.91
C GLY A 410 14.80 8.89 -23.57
N SER A 411 15.62 8.72 -22.53
CA SER A 411 15.16 8.35 -21.19
C SER A 411 14.16 9.34 -20.57
N THR A 412 14.28 10.63 -20.91
CA THR A 412 13.35 11.68 -20.45
C THR A 412 11.90 11.42 -20.91
N GLY A 413 11.71 10.80 -22.08
CA GLY A 413 10.40 10.40 -22.58
C GLY A 413 9.68 9.41 -21.66
N ILE A 414 10.44 8.55 -20.96
CA ILE A 414 9.87 7.61 -19.97
C ILE A 414 9.29 8.40 -18.79
N TRP A 415 10.01 9.41 -18.32
CA TRP A 415 9.57 10.25 -17.20
C TRP A 415 8.32 11.06 -17.53
N MET A 416 8.26 11.59 -18.76
CA MET A 416 7.09 12.33 -19.26
C MET A 416 5.82 11.47 -19.36
N ALA A 417 5.95 10.17 -19.55
CA ALA A 417 4.80 9.26 -19.63
C ALA A 417 3.98 9.18 -18.32
N TRP A 418 4.59 9.42 -17.15
CA TRP A 418 3.91 9.39 -15.86
C TRP A 418 2.79 10.44 -15.74
N PRO A 419 3.05 11.73 -15.99
CA PRO A 419 2.01 12.76 -16.01
C PRO A 419 0.84 12.44 -16.93
N PHE A 420 1.10 11.96 -18.13
CA PHE A 420 0.03 11.65 -19.09
C PHE A 420 -0.92 10.57 -18.57
N GLY A 421 -0.39 9.48 -17.99
CA GLY A 421 -1.20 8.47 -17.35
C GLY A 421 -2.05 9.05 -16.21
N TRP A 422 -1.44 9.86 -15.35
CA TRP A 422 -2.13 10.49 -14.21
C TRP A 422 -3.22 11.48 -14.64
N ILE A 423 -3.02 12.25 -15.71
CA ILE A 423 -4.04 13.17 -16.25
C ILE A 423 -5.29 12.38 -16.65
N VAL A 424 -5.12 11.33 -17.44
CA VAL A 424 -6.24 10.52 -17.93
C VAL A 424 -6.94 9.81 -16.76
N ALA A 425 -6.18 9.18 -15.87
CA ALA A 425 -6.75 8.49 -14.71
C ALA A 425 -7.52 9.45 -13.79
N THR A 426 -6.96 10.62 -13.51
CA THR A 426 -7.63 11.64 -12.67
C THR A 426 -8.93 12.11 -13.33
N THR A 427 -8.90 12.37 -14.63
CA THR A 427 -10.09 12.78 -15.38
C THR A 427 -11.18 11.72 -15.30
N LEU A 428 -10.83 10.45 -15.54
CA LEU A 428 -11.78 9.33 -15.48
C LEU A 428 -12.36 9.16 -14.07
N THR A 429 -11.54 9.21 -13.03
CA THR A 429 -12.04 9.07 -11.65
C THR A 429 -12.96 10.20 -11.26
N LEU A 430 -12.66 11.45 -11.66
CA LEU A 430 -13.54 12.59 -11.41
C LEU A 430 -14.88 12.49 -12.17
N ILE A 431 -14.89 11.97 -13.41
CA ILE A 431 -16.12 11.68 -14.15
C ILE A 431 -16.94 10.64 -13.40
N PHE A 432 -16.33 9.56 -12.93
CA PHE A 432 -17.03 8.52 -12.18
C PHE A 432 -17.51 9.01 -10.81
N TYR A 433 -16.74 9.85 -10.13
CA TYR A 433 -17.20 10.51 -8.90
C TYR A 433 -18.47 11.32 -9.13
N ARG A 434 -18.54 12.08 -10.22
CA ARG A 434 -19.76 12.83 -10.57
C ARG A 434 -20.94 11.90 -10.87
N LYS A 435 -20.72 10.73 -11.50
CA LYS A 435 -21.75 9.73 -11.76
C LYS A 435 -22.29 9.07 -10.49
N LEU A 436 -21.53 9.02 -9.40
CA LEU A 436 -21.99 8.52 -8.10
C LEU A 436 -23.04 9.43 -7.45
N GLY A 437 -23.23 10.64 -7.97
CA GLY A 437 -24.35 11.51 -7.60
C GLY A 437 -24.23 12.19 -6.24
N TYR A 438 -23.05 12.22 -5.63
CA TYR A 438 -22.79 12.97 -4.40
C TYR A 438 -22.77 14.48 -4.73
N LYS A 439 -23.97 15.10 -4.80
CA LYS A 439 -24.09 16.55 -5.04
C LYS A 439 -23.86 17.33 -3.75
N ASN A 440 -23.21 18.51 -3.88
CA ASN A 440 -23.27 19.53 -2.87
C ASN A 440 -24.70 20.08 -2.82
N ASP A 441 -25.44 19.73 -1.81
CA ASP A 441 -26.62 20.52 -1.46
C ASP A 441 -26.10 21.86 -0.90
N LYS A 442 -26.29 22.95 -1.68
CA LYS A 442 -25.87 24.30 -1.28
C LYS A 442 -26.71 24.84 -0.11
N SER A 443 -27.61 24.05 0.45
CA SER A 443 -28.59 24.47 1.44
C SER A 443 -28.23 24.17 2.90
N SER A 444 -27.09 23.54 3.19
CA SER A 444 -26.62 23.39 4.58
C SER A 444 -25.53 24.39 4.90
N ASN A 445 -25.94 25.62 5.15
CA ASN A 445 -25.19 26.54 6.01
C ASN A 445 -25.15 25.97 7.43
N PHE A 446 -23.99 25.44 7.85
CA PHE A 446 -23.58 25.32 9.24
C PHE A 446 -22.07 25.60 9.38
#